data_d196ca34f28e9ce60ced6a1a841add4c
#
_entry.id   d196ca34f28e9ce60ced6a1a841add4c
#
_cell.length_a   1.000
_cell.length_b   1.000
_cell.length_c   1.000
_cell.angle_alpha   90.00
_cell.angle_beta   90.00
_cell.angle_gamma   90.00
#
_symmetry.space_group_name_H-M   'P 1'
#
loop_
_entity.id
_entity.type
_entity.pdbx_description
1 polymer ?
#
loop_
_entity_poly.entity_id
_entity_poly.type
_entity_poly.pdbx_seq_one_letter_code
_entity_poly.pdbx_strand_id
1 'polypeptide(L)'
;MTELVFALEFRGRGDPSGASPTRRQASTTAPSQILRTVLNPGSIDTAVQPVAGDAAVLDSTVERFPDGSFVEEGTIAYGRFGSVSFETVGRGTVGPSPIDGWVHGAVMWTITGGEGRLVGARGLITSNFVASAQGEVVDNQIARLYLP
;
A
#
# COMPACT_ATOMS: atom_id res chain seq x y z
N MET A 1 0.50 25.39 2.78
CA MET A 1 0.42 23.98 2.35
C MET A 1 1.66 23.23 2.83
N THR A 2 1.45 22.11 3.47
CA THR A 2 2.55 21.27 3.97
C THR A 2 2.64 20.01 3.12
N GLU A 3 3.82 19.66 2.66
CA GLU A 3 4.09 18.42 1.92
C GLU A 3 4.68 17.37 2.87
N LEU A 4 4.13 16.16 2.81
CA LEU A 4 4.66 14.97 3.48
C LEU A 4 5.05 13.95 2.41
N VAL A 5 6.30 13.52 2.42
CA VAL A 5 6.78 12.44 1.53
C VAL A 5 7.37 11.35 2.41
N PHE A 6 6.83 10.16 2.30
CA PHE A 6 7.28 9.04 3.13
C PHE A 6 7.06 7.70 2.44
N ALA A 7 7.77 6.70 2.92
CA ALA A 7 7.65 5.33 2.45
C ALA A 7 7.39 4.39 3.63
N LEU A 8 6.53 3.40 3.42
CA LEU A 8 6.21 2.37 4.40
C LEU A 8 6.09 1.01 3.72
N GLU A 9 6.59 -0.04 4.37
CA GLU A 9 6.33 -1.41 4.00
C GLU A 9 5.20 -1.96 4.86
N PHE A 10 4.06 -2.24 4.20
CA PHE A 10 2.90 -2.87 4.81
C PHE A 10 2.97 -4.38 4.65
N ARG A 11 2.59 -5.13 5.69
CA ARG A 11 2.49 -6.58 5.67
C ARG A 11 1.15 -7.01 6.23
N GLY A 12 0.59 -8.07 5.66
CA GLY A 12 -0.67 -8.63 6.11
C GLY A 12 -1.25 -9.61 5.12
N ARG A 13 -2.56 -9.53 4.92
CA ARG A 13 -3.30 -10.50 4.13
C ARG A 13 -4.25 -9.85 3.14
N GLY A 14 -4.45 -10.56 2.00
CA GLY A 14 -5.53 -10.31 1.06
C GLY A 14 -6.26 -11.62 0.81
N ASP A 15 -7.53 -11.68 1.19
CA ASP A 15 -8.35 -12.89 1.12
C ASP A 15 -9.58 -12.67 0.26
N PRO A 16 -10.17 -13.74 -0.32
CA PRO A 16 -11.45 -13.64 -1.01
C PRO A 16 -12.52 -13.02 -0.12
N SER A 17 -13.33 -12.13 -0.67
CA SER A 17 -14.38 -11.40 0.03
C SER A 17 -15.76 -11.82 -0.44
N GLY A 18 -16.57 -12.35 0.46
CA GLY A 18 -17.93 -12.79 0.17
C GLY A 18 -17.99 -13.93 -0.85
N ALA A 19 -19.07 -13.96 -1.63
CA ALA A 19 -19.29 -14.98 -2.64
C ALA A 19 -18.72 -14.60 -4.03
N SER A 20 -18.16 -13.39 -4.18
CA SER A 20 -17.61 -12.93 -5.45
C SER A 20 -16.24 -13.57 -5.72
N PRO A 21 -16.01 -14.19 -6.87
CA PRO A 21 -14.73 -14.78 -7.22
C PRO A 21 -13.66 -13.72 -7.58
N THR A 22 -14.06 -12.46 -7.79
CA THR A 22 -13.21 -11.38 -8.26
C THR A 22 -12.86 -10.36 -7.18
N ARG A 23 -13.58 -10.40 -6.05
CA ARG A 23 -13.41 -9.44 -4.95
C ARG A 23 -12.54 -9.99 -3.84
N ARG A 24 -11.64 -9.17 -3.36
CA ARG A 24 -10.75 -9.49 -2.24
C ARG A 24 -10.78 -8.36 -1.21
N GLN A 25 -10.55 -8.74 0.04
CA GLN A 25 -10.35 -7.81 1.15
C GLN A 25 -8.88 -7.84 1.54
N ALA A 26 -8.22 -6.70 1.55
CA ALA A 26 -6.85 -6.58 2.03
C ALA A 26 -6.83 -5.89 3.40
N SER A 27 -6.04 -6.42 4.30
CA SER A 27 -5.77 -5.84 5.62
C SER A 27 -4.29 -5.99 5.91
N THR A 28 -3.59 -4.85 5.96
CA THR A 28 -2.14 -4.81 6.15
C THR A 28 -1.76 -3.73 7.15
N THR A 29 -0.62 -3.90 7.78
CA THR A 29 -0.09 -2.95 8.76
C THR A 29 1.36 -2.65 8.49
N ALA A 30 1.80 -1.45 8.86
CA ALA A 30 3.20 -1.05 8.84
C ALA A 30 3.56 -0.42 10.18
N PRO A 31 4.61 -0.89 10.87
CA PRO A 31 5.14 -0.16 12.02
C PRO A 31 5.72 1.18 11.55
N SER A 32 5.91 2.13 12.45
CA SER A 32 6.84 3.24 12.19
C SER A 32 8.20 2.64 11.85
N GLN A 33 8.84 3.11 10.77
CA GLN A 33 10.02 2.43 10.23
C GLN A 33 10.90 3.37 9.42
N ILE A 34 12.15 2.94 9.23
CA ILE A 34 13.09 3.55 8.29
C ILE A 34 13.35 2.53 7.17
N LEU A 35 13.12 2.95 5.93
CA LEU A 35 13.59 2.24 4.75
C LEU A 35 14.95 2.82 4.37
N ARG A 36 15.99 1.97 4.40
CA ARG A 36 17.34 2.36 4.11
C ARG A 36 17.81 1.72 2.80
N THR A 37 18.39 2.55 1.94
CA THR A 37 19.06 2.07 0.72
C THR A 37 20.43 2.71 0.66
N VAL A 38 21.46 1.88 0.56
CA VAL A 38 22.86 2.33 0.38
C VAL A 38 23.41 1.67 -0.88
N LEU A 39 23.92 2.50 -1.78
CA LEU A 39 24.55 2.04 -3.00
C LEU A 39 26.06 1.95 -2.78
N ASN A 40 26.61 0.74 -2.90
CA ASN A 40 28.02 0.47 -2.80
C ASN A 40 28.59 0.00 -4.13
N PRO A 41 29.92 0.02 -4.34
CA PRO A 41 30.51 -0.63 -5.50
C PRO A 41 30.19 -2.15 -5.48
N GLY A 42 29.27 -2.62 -6.30
CA GLY A 42 28.92 -4.03 -6.45
C GLY A 42 27.79 -4.53 -5.54
N SER A 43 27.14 -3.68 -4.75
CA SER A 43 25.96 -4.07 -3.96
C SER A 43 24.97 -2.93 -3.72
N ILE A 44 23.73 -3.32 -3.44
CA ILE A 44 22.71 -2.42 -2.89
C ILE A 44 22.32 -2.98 -1.53
N ASP A 45 22.68 -2.27 -0.46
CA ASP A 45 22.31 -2.67 0.89
C ASP A 45 20.95 -2.06 1.26
N THR A 46 20.00 -2.92 1.63
CA THR A 46 18.65 -2.51 1.97
C THR A 46 18.26 -2.97 3.37
N ALA A 47 17.44 -2.18 4.03
CA ALA A 47 16.87 -2.57 5.33
C ALA A 47 15.51 -1.89 5.53
N VAL A 48 14.58 -2.62 6.14
CA VAL A 48 13.35 -2.10 6.73
C VAL A 48 13.51 -2.21 8.24
N GLN A 49 13.66 -1.08 8.91
CA GLN A 49 13.95 -1.04 10.34
C GLN A 49 12.79 -0.43 11.11
N PRO A 50 12.06 -1.22 11.92
CA PRO A 50 11.05 -0.68 12.83
C PRO A 50 11.67 0.31 13.83
N VAL A 51 10.94 1.39 14.09
CA VAL A 51 11.32 2.39 15.10
C VAL A 51 10.13 2.64 16.02
N ALA A 52 10.38 3.27 17.18
CA ALA A 52 9.31 3.63 18.11
C ALA A 52 8.33 4.60 17.44
N GLY A 53 7.04 4.34 17.57
CA GLY A 53 5.98 5.16 16.99
C GLY A 53 4.68 4.38 16.82
N ASP A 54 3.67 5.05 16.28
CA ASP A 54 2.38 4.41 15.97
C ASP A 54 2.53 3.54 14.71
N ALA A 55 1.64 2.56 14.55
CA ALA A 55 1.54 1.76 13.33
C ALA A 55 0.54 2.39 12.36
N ALA A 56 0.78 2.18 11.07
CA ALA A 56 -0.21 2.43 10.03
C ALA A 56 -1.03 1.17 9.76
N VAL A 57 -2.33 1.35 9.46
CA VAL A 57 -3.25 0.25 9.14
C VAL A 57 -3.97 0.56 7.84
N LEU A 58 -3.88 -0.36 6.89
CA LEU A 58 -4.60 -0.29 5.63
C LEU A 58 -5.70 -1.35 5.60
N ASP A 59 -6.90 -0.93 5.23
CA ASP A 59 -8.03 -1.81 4.92
C ASP A 59 -8.61 -1.42 3.57
N SER A 60 -8.69 -2.35 2.65
CA SER A 60 -9.15 -2.09 1.30
C SER A 60 -9.97 -3.22 0.70
N THR A 61 -10.72 -2.87 -0.33
CA THR A 61 -11.41 -3.82 -1.21
C THR A 61 -10.78 -3.76 -2.59
N VAL A 62 -10.44 -4.92 -3.13
CA VAL A 62 -9.85 -5.09 -4.47
C VAL A 62 -10.85 -5.78 -5.36
N GLU A 63 -11.10 -5.22 -6.54
CA GLU A 63 -11.90 -5.83 -7.59
C GLU A 63 -10.99 -6.17 -8.76
N ARG A 64 -10.90 -7.46 -9.10
CA ARG A 64 -10.06 -7.98 -10.19
C ARG A 64 -10.83 -8.10 -11.48
N PHE A 65 -10.13 -7.89 -12.60
CA PHE A 65 -10.66 -8.07 -13.94
C PHE A 65 -9.96 -9.24 -14.66
N PRO A 66 -10.61 -9.85 -15.69
CA PRO A 66 -10.03 -11.02 -16.37
C PRO A 66 -8.69 -10.78 -17.05
N ASP A 67 -8.38 -9.53 -17.40
CA ASP A 67 -7.12 -9.15 -18.06
C ASP A 67 -5.91 -9.02 -17.11
N GLY A 68 -6.08 -9.32 -15.82
CA GLY A 68 -5.04 -9.17 -14.80
C GLY A 68 -4.94 -7.76 -14.21
N SER A 69 -5.80 -6.83 -14.64
CA SER A 69 -5.91 -5.53 -14.00
C SER A 69 -6.86 -5.55 -12.80
N PHE A 70 -6.82 -4.51 -11.99
CA PHE A 70 -7.70 -4.39 -10.84
C PHE A 70 -7.91 -2.92 -10.47
N VAL A 71 -8.93 -2.67 -9.68
CA VAL A 71 -9.14 -1.42 -8.95
C VAL A 71 -9.20 -1.72 -7.46
N GLU A 72 -8.81 -0.75 -6.66
CA GLU A 72 -8.77 -0.86 -5.22
C GLU A 72 -9.20 0.45 -4.58
N GLU A 73 -10.00 0.36 -3.54
CA GLU A 73 -10.40 1.50 -2.72
C GLU A 73 -10.34 1.11 -1.26
N GLY A 74 -10.12 2.07 -0.39
CA GLY A 74 -10.05 1.81 1.03
C GLY A 74 -9.59 2.99 1.85
N THR A 75 -9.04 2.67 3.02
CA THR A 75 -8.56 3.64 3.99
C THR A 75 -7.18 3.25 4.51
N ILE A 76 -6.39 4.25 4.85
CA ILE A 76 -5.13 4.07 5.59
C ILE A 76 -5.17 4.98 6.80
N ALA A 77 -5.10 4.39 7.99
CA ALA A 77 -4.91 5.12 9.23
C ALA A 77 -3.41 5.23 9.53
N TYR A 78 -2.91 6.44 9.68
CA TYR A 78 -1.52 6.70 10.05
C TYR A 78 -1.42 6.98 11.56
N GLY A 79 -1.59 5.92 12.34
CA GLY A 79 -1.62 6.01 13.80
C GLY A 79 -2.70 6.97 14.29
N ARG A 80 -2.34 7.80 15.28
CA ARG A 80 -3.22 8.82 15.85
C ARG A 80 -3.24 10.14 15.08
N PHE A 81 -2.42 10.26 14.03
CA PHE A 81 -2.35 11.48 13.24
C PHE A 81 -3.63 11.70 12.41
N GLY A 82 -4.18 10.65 11.86
CA GLY A 82 -5.40 10.68 11.07
C GLY A 82 -5.43 9.57 10.04
N SER A 83 -6.48 9.55 9.22
CA SER A 83 -6.66 8.59 8.15
C SER A 83 -6.95 9.27 6.82
N VAL A 84 -6.67 8.57 5.73
CA VAL A 84 -7.06 8.97 4.39
C VAL A 84 -7.93 7.88 3.77
N SER A 85 -8.84 8.31 2.89
CA SER A 85 -9.53 7.42 1.97
C SER A 85 -8.88 7.55 0.59
N PHE A 86 -8.87 6.48 -0.17
CA PHE A 86 -8.24 6.45 -1.48
C PHE A 86 -9.02 5.62 -2.49
N GLU A 87 -8.79 5.89 -3.76
CA GLU A 87 -9.24 5.07 -4.88
C GLU A 87 -8.17 4.99 -5.96
N THR A 88 -8.25 3.96 -6.80
CA THR A 88 -7.29 3.73 -7.87
C THR A 88 -7.39 4.78 -8.97
N VAL A 89 -6.25 5.28 -9.42
CA VAL A 89 -6.12 6.07 -10.64
C VAL A 89 -5.92 5.11 -11.81
N GLY A 90 -6.89 5.10 -12.74
CA GLY A 90 -6.86 4.11 -13.81
C GLY A 90 -7.07 2.70 -13.29
N ARG A 91 -6.08 1.82 -13.52
CA ARG A 91 -6.08 0.44 -13.01
C ARG A 91 -4.69 0.05 -12.50
N GLY A 92 -4.67 -0.81 -11.50
CA GLY A 92 -3.47 -1.54 -11.12
C GLY A 92 -3.24 -2.75 -12.03
N THR A 93 -2.02 -3.28 -11.96
CA THR A 93 -1.62 -4.48 -12.68
C THR A 93 -1.05 -5.52 -11.72
N VAL A 94 -1.35 -6.80 -12.00
CA VAL A 94 -0.79 -7.93 -11.26
C VAL A 94 -0.53 -9.08 -12.22
N GLY A 95 0.58 -9.77 -12.02
CA GLY A 95 0.97 -10.92 -12.83
C GLY A 95 1.93 -11.83 -12.07
N PRO A 96 2.37 -12.94 -12.70
CA PRO A 96 3.29 -13.87 -12.07
C PRO A 96 4.60 -13.21 -11.68
N SER A 97 5.06 -13.45 -10.46
CA SER A 97 6.40 -13.07 -9.99
C SER A 97 7.44 -14.05 -10.55
N PRO A 98 8.70 -13.64 -10.70
CA PRO A 98 9.80 -14.58 -10.95
C PRO A 98 10.01 -15.63 -9.83
N ILE A 99 9.43 -15.38 -8.65
CA ILE A 99 9.48 -16.33 -7.53
C ILE A 99 8.22 -17.20 -7.56
N ASP A 100 8.40 -18.50 -7.63
CA ASP A 100 7.29 -19.47 -7.66
C ASP A 100 6.33 -19.29 -6.49
N GLY A 101 5.03 -19.36 -6.79
CA GLY A 101 3.97 -19.22 -5.80
C GLY A 101 3.63 -17.79 -5.42
N TRP A 102 4.26 -16.80 -6.06
CA TRP A 102 4.02 -15.38 -5.83
C TRP A 102 3.54 -14.67 -7.10
N VAL A 103 2.77 -13.63 -6.88
CA VAL A 103 2.45 -12.61 -7.89
C VAL A 103 3.08 -11.29 -7.47
N HIS A 104 3.30 -10.39 -8.44
CA HIS A 104 3.72 -9.03 -8.17
C HIS A 104 2.87 -8.05 -8.95
N GLY A 105 2.76 -6.84 -8.44
CA GLY A 105 1.97 -5.82 -9.09
C GLY A 105 2.25 -4.43 -8.56
N ALA A 106 1.55 -3.48 -9.15
CA ALA A 106 1.63 -2.08 -8.78
C ALA A 106 0.32 -1.37 -9.06
N VAL A 107 0.05 -0.34 -8.29
CA VAL A 107 -1.12 0.52 -8.44
C VAL A 107 -0.81 1.91 -7.92
N MET A 108 -1.49 2.90 -8.45
CA MET A 108 -1.46 4.27 -7.96
C MET A 108 -2.84 4.67 -7.44
N TRP A 109 -2.88 5.29 -6.27
CA TRP A 109 -4.11 5.77 -5.65
C TRP A 109 -4.11 7.29 -5.53
N THR A 110 -5.27 7.90 -5.73
CA THR A 110 -5.52 9.30 -5.36
C THR A 110 -6.26 9.37 -4.04
N ILE A 111 -5.97 10.40 -3.25
CA ILE A 111 -6.66 10.64 -1.98
C ILE A 111 -8.04 11.24 -2.26
N THR A 112 -9.07 10.61 -1.72
CA THR A 112 -10.49 11.02 -1.89
C THR A 112 -11.08 11.65 -0.65
N GLY A 113 -10.42 11.51 0.49
CA GLY A 113 -10.86 12.08 1.76
C GLY A 113 -9.81 11.96 2.86
N GLY A 114 -10.01 12.65 3.94
CA GLY A 114 -9.13 12.56 5.11
C GLY A 114 -9.85 12.91 6.41
N GLU A 115 -9.36 12.36 7.51
CA GLU A 115 -9.87 12.56 8.86
C GLU A 115 -8.72 12.91 9.82
N GLY A 116 -9.09 13.45 10.99
CA GLY A 116 -8.11 13.90 11.98
C GLY A 116 -7.27 15.04 11.42
N ARG A 117 -5.96 14.95 11.54
CA ARG A 117 -5.04 15.98 11.01
C ARG A 117 -4.84 15.87 9.50
N LEU A 118 -5.48 14.89 8.85
CA LEU A 118 -5.45 14.70 7.41
C LEU A 118 -6.71 15.22 6.70
N VAL A 119 -7.59 15.94 7.42
CA VAL A 119 -8.73 16.61 6.79
C VAL A 119 -8.24 17.56 5.70
N GLY A 120 -8.82 17.42 4.49
CA GLY A 120 -8.44 18.21 3.32
C GLY A 120 -7.14 17.76 2.63
N ALA A 121 -6.53 16.66 3.07
CA ALA A 121 -5.35 16.11 2.42
C ALA A 121 -5.63 15.76 0.96
N ARG A 122 -4.64 16.00 0.11
CA ARG A 122 -4.61 15.61 -1.30
C ARG A 122 -3.31 14.91 -1.58
N GLY A 123 -3.23 14.20 -2.69
CA GLY A 123 -1.97 13.60 -3.11
C GLY A 123 -2.15 12.24 -3.75
N LEU A 124 -1.01 11.58 -3.91
CA LEU A 124 -0.91 10.27 -4.54
C LEU A 124 -0.13 9.31 -3.65
N ILE A 125 -0.52 8.05 -3.71
CA ILE A 125 0.22 6.93 -3.12
C ILE A 125 0.48 5.93 -4.22
N THR A 126 1.73 5.48 -4.36
CA THR A 126 2.09 4.37 -5.25
C THR A 126 2.37 3.14 -4.41
N SER A 127 1.87 2.01 -4.86
CA SER A 127 2.00 0.70 -4.22
C SER A 127 2.75 -0.23 -5.16
N ASN A 128 3.79 -0.88 -4.64
CA ASN A 128 4.53 -1.94 -5.31
C ASN A 128 4.48 -3.16 -4.39
N PHE A 129 3.73 -4.19 -4.77
CA PHE A 129 3.41 -5.29 -3.90
C PHE A 129 3.77 -6.65 -4.47
N VAL A 130 3.95 -7.59 -3.57
CA VAL A 130 3.94 -9.02 -3.85
C VAL A 130 2.88 -9.69 -2.99
N ALA A 131 2.29 -10.77 -3.50
CA ALA A 131 1.32 -11.56 -2.76
C ALA A 131 1.53 -13.06 -3.04
N SER A 132 1.35 -13.88 -2.00
CA SER A 132 1.45 -15.33 -2.12
C SER A 132 0.11 -15.96 -2.46
N ALA A 133 0.16 -17.22 -2.93
CA ALA A 133 -1.05 -18.03 -3.15
C ALA A 133 -1.83 -18.27 -1.85
N GLN A 134 -1.19 -18.17 -0.68
CA GLN A 134 -1.82 -18.31 0.63
C GLN A 134 -2.42 -17.02 1.17
N GLY A 135 -2.31 -15.91 0.42
CA GLY A 135 -2.90 -14.62 0.80
C GLY A 135 -1.97 -13.69 1.56
N GLU A 136 -0.69 -14.00 1.69
CA GLU A 136 0.29 -13.07 2.28
C GLU A 136 0.51 -11.90 1.33
N VAL A 137 0.61 -10.70 1.89
CA VAL A 137 0.86 -9.46 1.13
C VAL A 137 2.03 -8.72 1.76
N VAL A 138 2.96 -8.29 0.93
CA VAL A 138 4.01 -7.33 1.28
C VAL A 138 3.94 -6.18 0.28
N ASP A 139 3.65 -4.99 0.77
CA ASP A 139 3.36 -3.82 -0.06
C ASP A 139 4.26 -2.65 0.33
N ASN A 140 5.12 -2.24 -0.59
CA ASN A 140 5.96 -1.07 -0.42
C ASN A 140 5.27 0.14 -1.03
N GLN A 141 4.92 1.10 -0.19
CA GLN A 141 4.21 2.29 -0.58
C GLN A 141 5.08 3.53 -0.48
N ILE A 142 4.96 4.41 -1.45
CA ILE A 142 5.48 5.78 -1.38
C ILE A 142 4.29 6.72 -1.44
N ALA A 143 4.15 7.55 -0.43
CA ALA A 143 3.10 8.55 -0.32
C ALA A 143 3.67 9.95 -0.48
N ARG A 144 2.95 10.79 -1.23
CA ARG A 144 3.16 12.23 -1.32
C ARG A 144 1.83 12.91 -1.03
N LEU A 145 1.70 13.46 0.16
CA LEU A 145 0.48 14.09 0.65
C LEU A 145 0.70 15.60 0.81
N TYR A 146 -0.32 16.37 0.48
CA TYR A 146 -0.36 17.82 0.66
C TYR A 146 -1.48 18.16 1.63
N LEU A 147 -1.13 18.82 2.71
CA LEU A 147 -2.08 19.28 3.73
C LEU A 147 -2.35 20.77 3.55
N PRO A 148 -3.62 21.23 3.79
CA PRO A 148 -3.97 22.64 3.75
C PRO A 148 -3.13 23.52 4.64
#